data_24cf0ab72f6e0c32a87589d535beee61
#
_entry.id   24cf0ab72f6e0c32a87589d535beee61
#
_cell.length_a   1.000
_cell.length_b   1.000
_cell.length_c   1.000
_cell.angle_alpha   90.00
_cell.angle_beta   90.00
_cell.angle_gamma   90.00
#
_symmetry.space_group_name_H-M   'P 1'
#
loop_
_entity.id
_entity.type
_entity.pdbx_description
1 polymer ?
#
loop_
_entity_poly.entity_id
_entity_poly.type
_entity_poly.pdbx_seq_one_letter_code
_entity_poly.pdbx_strand_id
1 'polypeptide(L)'
;MNFKLKTPKSESSSLILFYVNLPDGSRFVYSSGQKIPVRLWDKIYQIPIKTKSQKDQVIINSINLRLDRIKAEYLRLDLQNQKQGKLLTKEQLKEEFDIHFKGKQKKDTPNDLESCFTDFCEFKNREGSWSKSTKQRYIMLLGLLNEYQKYKSRKIEIREIDESWITNFRHYCQTVKKHQVNTLGRNIGLLKTFLNYCLKKKYINNSSFKEAAVNREVTHQIALNNEEIEVVAQLDLSQNKRLERVRDVFLVGCYTGMRFSDFKRVKSSNISEGLITIREVKDKTKTLQIPITDKLRAILEKYGWQLQLISEQKFREYLKEIFKLAGFTDLKIKSKKIGKQVYENEVPMYELISTHTARRSFITIMLNSGVPAKAIMSITGHKSINNFQLYYKPTNDTLSGFMDQVWE
;
A
#
# COMPACT_ATOMS: atom_id res chain seq x y z
N MET A 1 13.91 -39.85 -19.94
CA MET A 1 13.73 -38.67 -20.82
C MET A 1 14.83 -38.60 -21.87
N ASN A 2 14.46 -38.44 -23.13
CA ASN A 2 15.37 -38.51 -24.28
C ASN A 2 15.00 -37.46 -25.32
N PHE A 3 15.93 -37.18 -26.27
CA PHE A 3 15.67 -36.37 -27.45
C PHE A 3 15.78 -37.21 -28.71
N LYS A 4 14.92 -36.95 -29.71
CA LYS A 4 14.95 -37.66 -31.00
C LYS A 4 14.70 -36.67 -32.13
N LEU A 5 15.27 -36.97 -33.29
CA LEU A 5 14.94 -36.24 -34.50
C LEU A 5 13.53 -36.61 -34.98
N LYS A 6 12.74 -35.63 -35.42
CA LYS A 6 11.42 -35.87 -36.02
C LYS A 6 11.53 -36.65 -37.32
N THR A 7 12.53 -36.32 -38.15
CA THR A 7 12.81 -36.94 -39.46
C THR A 7 14.28 -37.34 -39.52
N PRO A 8 14.67 -38.51 -38.92
CA PRO A 8 16.08 -38.92 -38.82
C PRO A 8 16.71 -39.31 -40.17
N LYS A 9 15.92 -39.51 -41.23
CA LYS A 9 16.36 -39.84 -42.58
C LYS A 9 16.40 -38.60 -43.53
N SER A 10 16.20 -37.39 -43.00
CA SER A 10 16.26 -36.15 -43.79
C SER A 10 17.68 -35.90 -44.28
N GLU A 11 17.86 -35.46 -45.54
CA GLU A 11 19.15 -35.10 -46.12
C GLU A 11 19.68 -33.76 -45.63
N SER A 12 18.84 -32.92 -45.04
CA SER A 12 19.24 -31.59 -44.60
C SER A 12 19.23 -31.44 -43.08
N SER A 13 18.14 -30.95 -42.51
CA SER A 13 17.98 -30.72 -41.06
C SER A 13 16.68 -31.31 -40.52
N SER A 14 16.68 -31.68 -39.28
CA SER A 14 15.50 -32.22 -38.61
C SER A 14 15.21 -31.50 -37.30
N LEU A 15 13.92 -31.40 -36.97
CA LEU A 15 13.45 -30.86 -35.71
C LEU A 15 13.76 -31.84 -34.55
N ILE A 16 14.24 -31.31 -33.43
CA ILE A 16 14.52 -32.11 -32.25
C ILE A 16 13.24 -32.15 -31.37
N LEU A 17 12.83 -33.36 -30.98
CA LEU A 17 11.69 -33.60 -30.11
C LEU A 17 12.18 -34.16 -28.78
N PHE A 18 11.58 -33.65 -27.67
CA PHE A 18 11.76 -34.17 -26.36
C PHE A 18 10.75 -35.29 -26.11
N TYR A 19 11.18 -36.37 -25.48
CA TYR A 19 10.38 -37.55 -25.14
C TYR A 19 10.55 -37.90 -23.67
N VAL A 20 9.46 -38.16 -22.99
CA VAL A 20 9.46 -38.74 -21.65
C VAL A 20 8.25 -39.64 -21.44
N ASN A 21 8.42 -40.75 -20.74
CA ASN A 21 7.34 -41.56 -20.24
C ASN A 21 6.97 -41.04 -18.85
N LEU A 22 5.70 -40.76 -18.66
CA LEU A 22 5.17 -40.23 -17.39
C LEU A 22 4.82 -41.39 -16.43
N PRO A 23 4.67 -41.13 -15.12
CA PRO A 23 4.35 -42.14 -14.13
C PRO A 23 3.03 -42.88 -14.40
N ASP A 24 2.10 -42.28 -15.14
CA ASP A 24 0.83 -42.88 -15.57
C ASP A 24 0.96 -43.81 -16.78
N GLY A 25 2.20 -44.06 -17.26
CA GLY A 25 2.49 -44.88 -18.45
C GLY A 25 2.32 -44.14 -19.79
N SER A 26 1.78 -42.94 -19.78
CA SER A 26 1.59 -42.15 -20.98
C SER A 26 2.91 -41.56 -21.50
N ARG A 27 3.04 -41.46 -22.85
CA ARG A 27 4.20 -40.83 -23.50
C ARG A 27 3.91 -39.37 -23.79
N PHE A 28 4.79 -38.49 -23.29
CA PHE A 28 4.78 -37.08 -23.62
C PHE A 28 5.83 -36.76 -24.68
N VAL A 29 5.43 -36.00 -25.72
CA VAL A 29 6.28 -35.55 -26.81
C VAL A 29 6.15 -34.05 -26.96
N TYR A 30 7.29 -33.34 -26.98
CA TYR A 30 7.31 -31.88 -27.10
C TYR A 30 8.37 -31.40 -28.11
N SER A 31 8.05 -30.39 -28.92
CA SER A 31 8.97 -29.78 -29.85
C SER A 31 9.96 -28.86 -29.12
N SER A 32 11.25 -29.09 -29.26
CA SER A 32 12.27 -28.19 -28.69
C SER A 32 12.28 -26.80 -29.37
N GLY A 33 11.68 -26.67 -30.56
CA GLY A 33 11.80 -25.49 -31.41
C GLY A 33 13.13 -25.39 -32.14
N GLN A 34 14.07 -26.33 -31.94
CA GLN A 34 15.39 -26.33 -32.52
C GLN A 34 15.48 -27.33 -33.67
N LYS A 35 16.12 -26.93 -34.80
CA LYS A 35 16.47 -27.80 -35.92
C LYS A 35 17.98 -27.99 -35.92
N ILE A 36 18.43 -29.22 -36.26
CA ILE A 36 19.83 -29.56 -36.37
C ILE A 36 20.09 -30.29 -37.69
N PRO A 37 21.19 -30.02 -38.41
CA PRO A 37 21.60 -30.87 -39.53
C PRO A 37 21.76 -32.33 -39.07
N VAL A 38 21.16 -33.28 -39.79
CA VAL A 38 21.14 -34.71 -39.38
C VAL A 38 22.54 -35.28 -39.18
N ARG A 39 23.54 -34.78 -39.97
CA ARG A 39 24.96 -35.15 -39.84
C ARG A 39 25.59 -34.76 -38.48
N LEU A 40 25.03 -33.81 -37.77
CA LEU A 40 25.51 -33.34 -36.48
C LEU A 40 24.76 -33.95 -35.31
N TRP A 41 23.98 -35.03 -35.55
CA TRP A 41 23.20 -35.71 -34.51
C TRP A 41 23.67 -37.14 -34.31
N ASP A 42 24.05 -37.47 -33.09
CA ASP A 42 24.33 -38.84 -32.67
C ASP A 42 23.01 -39.62 -32.48
N LYS A 43 22.82 -40.64 -33.34
CA LYS A 43 21.62 -41.48 -33.33
C LYS A 43 21.59 -42.44 -32.12
N ILE A 44 22.75 -42.82 -31.60
CA ILE A 44 22.89 -43.77 -30.51
C ILE A 44 22.67 -43.02 -29.18
N TYR A 45 23.46 -42.00 -28.94
CA TYR A 45 23.39 -41.22 -27.71
C TYR A 45 22.28 -40.17 -27.69
N GLN A 46 21.65 -39.88 -28.84
CA GLN A 46 20.55 -38.94 -29.00
C GLN A 46 20.90 -37.51 -28.55
N ILE A 47 22.09 -37.05 -28.89
CA ILE A 47 22.66 -35.74 -28.58
C ILE A 47 23.35 -35.13 -29.82
N PRO A 48 23.57 -33.79 -29.83
CA PRO A 48 24.43 -33.16 -30.85
C PRO A 48 25.89 -33.69 -30.79
N ILE A 49 26.52 -33.94 -31.93
CA ILE A 49 27.91 -34.41 -32.04
C ILE A 49 28.84 -33.19 -31.89
N LYS A 50 29.88 -33.29 -31.06
CA LYS A 50 30.95 -32.28 -31.02
C LYS A 50 31.69 -32.20 -32.36
N THR A 51 32.00 -31.00 -32.82
CA THR A 51 32.66 -30.76 -34.12
C THR A 51 33.84 -29.80 -33.97
N LYS A 52 34.84 -29.93 -34.87
CA LYS A 52 35.95 -28.98 -34.97
C LYS A 52 35.58 -27.71 -35.76
N SER A 53 34.46 -27.72 -36.46
CA SER A 53 33.96 -26.52 -37.18
C SER A 53 33.43 -25.51 -36.18
N GLN A 54 34.07 -24.36 -36.10
CA GLN A 54 33.68 -23.28 -35.17
C GLN A 54 32.24 -22.82 -35.42
N LYS A 55 31.82 -22.74 -36.70
CA LYS A 55 30.45 -22.37 -37.10
C LYS A 55 29.40 -23.37 -36.62
N ASP A 56 29.66 -24.67 -36.84
CA ASP A 56 28.78 -25.75 -36.39
C ASP A 56 28.75 -25.84 -34.86
N GLN A 57 29.87 -25.56 -34.18
CA GLN A 57 29.98 -25.63 -32.71
C GLN A 57 29.12 -24.55 -32.03
N VAL A 58 29.04 -23.34 -32.59
CA VAL A 58 28.15 -22.28 -32.07
C VAL A 58 26.68 -22.73 -32.11
N ILE A 59 26.28 -23.34 -33.24
CA ILE A 59 24.93 -23.88 -33.42
C ILE A 59 24.65 -24.97 -32.35
N ILE A 60 25.58 -25.91 -32.20
CA ILE A 60 25.50 -27.02 -31.25
C ILE A 60 25.37 -26.49 -29.79
N ASN A 61 26.17 -25.49 -29.43
CA ASN A 61 26.12 -24.91 -28.08
C ASN A 61 24.76 -24.27 -27.80
N SER A 62 24.21 -23.52 -28.76
CA SER A 62 22.87 -22.93 -28.67
C SER A 62 21.78 -23.99 -28.49
N ILE A 63 21.87 -25.08 -29.26
CA ILE A 63 20.95 -26.20 -29.19
C ILE A 63 21.04 -26.88 -27.81
N ASN A 64 22.26 -27.22 -27.35
CA ASN A 64 22.49 -27.87 -26.07
C ASN A 64 21.89 -27.04 -24.92
N LEU A 65 22.14 -25.73 -24.87
CA LEU A 65 21.56 -24.83 -23.89
C LEU A 65 20.01 -24.92 -23.85
N ARG A 66 19.40 -25.02 -25.03
CA ARG A 66 17.93 -25.16 -25.13
C ARG A 66 17.44 -26.51 -24.64
N LEU A 67 18.14 -27.60 -25.02
CA LEU A 67 17.80 -28.95 -24.58
C LEU A 67 17.95 -29.11 -23.05
N ASP A 68 18.99 -28.55 -22.47
CA ASP A 68 19.23 -28.58 -21.02
C ASP A 68 18.15 -27.79 -20.27
N ARG A 69 17.70 -26.65 -20.78
CA ARG A 69 16.56 -25.92 -20.19
C ARG A 69 15.28 -26.76 -20.21
N ILE A 70 15.03 -27.53 -21.28
CA ILE A 70 13.85 -28.40 -21.34
C ILE A 70 13.94 -29.52 -20.32
N LYS A 71 15.11 -30.16 -20.17
CA LYS A 71 15.33 -31.16 -19.12
C LYS A 71 15.14 -30.60 -17.70
N ALA A 72 15.76 -29.44 -17.43
CA ALA A 72 15.69 -28.78 -16.13
C ALA A 72 14.25 -28.44 -15.77
N GLU A 73 13.47 -27.92 -16.70
CA GLU A 73 12.07 -27.56 -16.44
C GLU A 73 11.20 -28.81 -16.19
N TYR A 74 11.41 -29.91 -16.93
CA TYR A 74 10.74 -31.17 -16.63
C TYR A 74 11.04 -31.65 -15.22
N LEU A 75 12.33 -31.70 -14.82
CA LEU A 75 12.74 -32.14 -13.50
C LEU A 75 12.18 -31.25 -12.39
N ARG A 76 12.14 -29.94 -12.62
CA ARG A 76 11.54 -28.97 -11.66
C ARG A 76 10.06 -29.28 -11.42
N LEU A 77 9.30 -29.52 -12.49
CA LEU A 77 7.88 -29.81 -12.42
C LEU A 77 7.59 -31.16 -11.79
N ASP A 78 8.38 -32.17 -12.11
CA ASP A 78 8.25 -33.51 -11.55
C ASP A 78 8.51 -33.50 -10.05
N LEU A 79 9.61 -32.91 -9.60
CA LEU A 79 9.94 -32.72 -8.18
C LEU A 79 8.88 -31.91 -7.43
N GLN A 80 8.32 -30.88 -8.06
CA GLN A 80 7.26 -30.08 -7.45
C GLN A 80 5.98 -30.90 -7.22
N ASN A 81 5.60 -31.72 -8.18
CA ASN A 81 4.42 -32.60 -8.07
C ASN A 81 4.65 -33.71 -7.02
N GLN A 82 5.83 -34.33 -7.01
CA GLN A 82 6.21 -35.34 -6.01
C GLN A 82 6.12 -34.78 -4.58
N LYS A 83 6.62 -33.57 -4.34
CA LYS A 83 6.50 -32.88 -3.03
C LYS A 83 5.05 -32.62 -2.61
N GLN A 84 4.12 -32.56 -3.56
CA GLN A 84 2.69 -32.37 -3.31
C GLN A 84 1.92 -33.69 -3.27
N GLY A 85 2.59 -34.84 -3.40
CA GLY A 85 1.95 -36.16 -3.48
C GLY A 85 1.09 -36.34 -4.73
N LYS A 86 1.39 -35.61 -5.82
CA LYS A 86 0.63 -35.65 -7.08
C LYS A 86 1.49 -36.23 -8.20
N LEU A 87 0.86 -36.93 -9.13
CA LEU A 87 1.51 -37.36 -10.36
C LEU A 87 1.46 -36.24 -11.41
N LEU A 88 2.57 -36.05 -12.11
CA LEU A 88 2.65 -35.10 -13.22
C LEU A 88 1.92 -35.66 -14.43
N THR A 89 0.86 -34.97 -14.92
CA THR A 89 0.08 -35.41 -16.07
C THR A 89 0.59 -34.80 -17.37
N LYS A 90 0.24 -35.43 -18.49
CA LYS A 90 0.60 -34.98 -19.85
C LYS A 90 0.05 -33.60 -20.18
N GLU A 91 -1.19 -33.33 -19.77
CA GLU A 91 -1.86 -32.04 -19.95
C GLU A 91 -1.14 -30.94 -19.16
N GLN A 92 -0.83 -31.19 -17.92
CA GLN A 92 -0.12 -30.29 -17.02
C GLN A 92 1.27 -29.94 -17.56
N LEU A 93 2.02 -30.98 -17.99
CA LEU A 93 3.36 -30.79 -18.54
C LEU A 93 3.33 -30.00 -19.85
N LYS A 94 2.34 -30.27 -20.73
CA LYS A 94 2.17 -29.52 -21.98
C LYS A 94 1.84 -28.05 -21.74
N GLU A 95 0.93 -27.77 -20.79
CA GLU A 95 0.54 -26.41 -20.43
C GLU A 95 1.74 -25.63 -19.90
N GLU A 96 2.47 -26.16 -18.92
CA GLU A 96 3.62 -25.51 -18.30
C GLU A 96 4.77 -25.31 -19.33
N PHE A 97 5.03 -26.29 -20.22
CA PHE A 97 6.00 -26.18 -21.28
C PHE A 97 5.61 -25.12 -22.33
N ASP A 98 4.34 -25.06 -22.71
CA ASP A 98 3.85 -24.07 -23.66
C ASP A 98 3.93 -22.65 -23.07
N ILE A 99 3.70 -22.49 -21.77
CA ILE A 99 3.91 -21.23 -21.05
C ILE A 99 5.40 -20.85 -21.04
N HIS A 100 6.26 -21.77 -20.61
CA HIS A 100 7.67 -21.49 -20.40
C HIS A 100 8.46 -21.31 -21.71
N PHE A 101 8.15 -22.11 -22.73
CA PHE A 101 8.95 -22.19 -23.98
C PHE A 101 8.33 -21.53 -25.22
N LYS A 102 7.02 -21.33 -25.24
CA LYS A 102 6.31 -20.69 -26.36
C LYS A 102 5.65 -19.36 -25.98
N GLY A 103 5.78 -18.94 -24.71
CA GLY A 103 5.12 -17.73 -24.23
C GLY A 103 3.58 -17.80 -24.30
N LYS A 104 3.01 -19.02 -24.38
CA LYS A 104 1.57 -19.18 -24.35
C LYS A 104 1.06 -18.74 -22.97
N GLN A 105 0.04 -17.93 -22.98
CA GLN A 105 -0.65 -17.53 -21.75
C GLN A 105 -1.51 -18.72 -21.30
N LYS A 106 -1.60 -18.95 -19.98
CA LYS A 106 -2.67 -19.82 -19.43
C LYS A 106 -3.99 -19.28 -19.92
N LYS A 107 -4.79 -20.12 -20.58
CA LYS A 107 -6.03 -19.71 -21.28
C LYS A 107 -7.06 -19.02 -20.39
N ASP A 108 -6.94 -19.13 -19.06
CA ASP A 108 -7.93 -18.62 -18.10
C ASP A 108 -7.37 -17.63 -17.07
N THR A 109 -6.13 -17.14 -17.20
CA THR A 109 -5.63 -16.10 -16.30
C THR A 109 -5.96 -14.73 -16.85
N PRO A 110 -6.73 -13.92 -16.14
CA PRO A 110 -7.02 -12.56 -16.58
C PRO A 110 -5.71 -11.77 -16.75
N ASN A 111 -5.61 -11.00 -17.82
CA ASN A 111 -4.45 -10.15 -18.13
C ASN A 111 -4.83 -8.67 -18.24
N ASP A 112 -6.10 -8.41 -18.46
CA ASP A 112 -6.60 -7.04 -18.49
C ASP A 112 -6.76 -6.49 -17.06
N LEU A 113 -6.62 -5.16 -16.95
CA LEU A 113 -6.66 -4.46 -15.67
C LEU A 113 -7.98 -4.70 -14.93
N GLU A 114 -9.12 -4.64 -15.62
CA GLU A 114 -10.44 -4.65 -14.99
C GLU A 114 -10.78 -6.01 -14.39
N SER A 115 -10.54 -7.10 -15.15
CA SER A 115 -10.78 -8.47 -14.68
C SER A 115 -9.89 -8.81 -13.47
N CYS A 116 -8.59 -8.47 -13.54
CA CYS A 116 -7.66 -8.70 -12.44
C CYS A 116 -8.02 -7.88 -11.19
N PHE A 117 -8.48 -6.64 -11.41
CA PHE A 117 -8.84 -5.75 -10.30
C PHE A 117 -10.16 -6.17 -9.64
N THR A 118 -11.12 -6.66 -10.43
CA THR A 118 -12.39 -7.21 -9.94
C THR A 118 -12.13 -8.43 -9.06
N ASP A 119 -11.34 -9.41 -9.53
CA ASP A 119 -10.98 -10.58 -8.73
C ASP A 119 -10.24 -10.21 -7.43
N PHE A 120 -9.34 -9.23 -7.49
CA PHE A 120 -8.69 -8.70 -6.30
C PHE A 120 -9.69 -8.10 -5.29
N CYS A 121 -10.65 -7.31 -5.77
CA CYS A 121 -11.67 -6.71 -4.92
C CYS A 121 -12.58 -7.76 -4.29
N GLU A 122 -13.00 -8.76 -5.06
CA GLU A 122 -13.82 -9.88 -4.57
C GLU A 122 -13.07 -10.71 -3.53
N PHE A 123 -11.79 -11.02 -3.78
CA PHE A 123 -10.94 -11.70 -2.82
C PHE A 123 -10.87 -10.93 -1.49
N LYS A 124 -10.61 -9.62 -1.55
CA LYS A 124 -10.52 -8.75 -0.38
C LYS A 124 -11.84 -8.57 0.36
N ASN A 125 -12.95 -8.56 -0.36
CA ASN A 125 -14.28 -8.56 0.24
C ASN A 125 -14.57 -9.87 1.00
N ARG A 126 -14.22 -11.03 0.42
CA ARG A 126 -14.35 -12.34 1.08
C ARG A 126 -13.49 -12.49 2.33
N GLU A 127 -12.27 -11.92 2.30
CA GLU A 127 -11.41 -11.86 3.50
C GLU A 127 -12.00 -10.96 4.62
N GLY A 128 -12.96 -10.09 4.32
CA GLY A 128 -13.49 -9.11 5.28
C GLY A 128 -12.45 -8.09 5.78
N SER A 129 -11.29 -8.01 5.11
CA SER A 129 -10.13 -7.24 5.56
C SER A 129 -10.23 -5.73 5.28
N TRP A 130 -11.18 -5.30 4.44
CA TRP A 130 -11.27 -3.91 4.01
C TRP A 130 -12.33 -3.10 4.77
N SER A 131 -11.92 -1.93 5.25
CA SER A 131 -12.85 -0.89 5.67
C SER A 131 -13.51 -0.21 4.44
N LYS A 132 -14.65 0.44 4.64
CA LYS A 132 -15.32 1.23 3.60
C LYS A 132 -14.38 2.24 2.95
N SER A 133 -13.53 2.91 3.76
CA SER A 133 -12.56 3.90 3.26
C SER A 133 -11.42 3.25 2.44
N THR A 134 -11.00 2.04 2.79
CA THR A 134 -10.00 1.30 2.02
C THR A 134 -10.57 0.91 0.66
N LYS A 135 -11.79 0.38 0.62
CA LYS A 135 -12.49 0.06 -0.63
C LYS A 135 -12.58 1.27 -1.55
N GLN A 136 -12.99 2.42 -1.01
CA GLN A 136 -13.09 3.67 -1.79
C GLN A 136 -11.75 4.09 -2.39
N ARG A 137 -10.63 3.92 -1.66
CA ARG A 137 -9.29 4.25 -2.19
C ARG A 137 -8.90 3.38 -3.38
N TYR A 138 -9.26 2.10 -3.37
CA TYR A 138 -9.00 1.21 -4.51
C TYR A 138 -9.89 1.55 -5.72
N ILE A 139 -11.15 1.93 -5.49
CA ILE A 139 -12.03 2.43 -6.58
C ILE A 139 -11.42 3.69 -7.23
N MET A 140 -10.91 4.62 -6.41
CA MET A 140 -10.23 5.82 -6.92
C MET A 140 -8.93 5.47 -7.68
N LEU A 141 -8.17 4.46 -7.21
CA LEU A 141 -6.99 3.98 -7.93
C LEU A 141 -7.36 3.40 -9.30
N LEU A 142 -8.40 2.55 -9.36
CA LEU A 142 -8.88 2.00 -10.64
C LEU A 142 -9.31 3.12 -11.60
N GLY A 143 -10.03 4.10 -11.11
CA GLY A 143 -10.38 5.29 -11.89
C GLY A 143 -9.15 6.03 -12.45
N LEU A 144 -8.13 6.21 -11.63
CA LEU A 144 -6.87 6.85 -12.05
C LEU A 144 -6.10 6.02 -13.09
N LEU A 145 -6.11 4.69 -12.96
CA LEU A 145 -5.50 3.78 -13.95
C LEU A 145 -6.27 3.82 -15.27
N ASN A 146 -7.60 3.88 -15.24
CA ASN A 146 -8.43 4.01 -16.43
C ASN A 146 -8.23 5.37 -17.13
N GLU A 147 -8.03 6.44 -16.39
CA GLU A 147 -7.64 7.74 -16.96
C GLU A 147 -6.26 7.69 -17.61
N TYR A 148 -5.32 6.96 -17.02
CA TYR A 148 -4.00 6.76 -17.61
C TYR A 148 -4.04 5.92 -18.89
N GLN A 149 -4.91 4.88 -18.97
CA GLN A 149 -5.17 4.14 -20.21
C GLN A 149 -5.65 5.09 -21.33
N LYS A 150 -6.62 5.96 -21.02
CA LYS A 150 -7.13 6.97 -21.97
C LYS A 150 -6.03 7.92 -22.41
N TYR A 151 -5.21 8.43 -21.48
CA TYR A 151 -4.10 9.32 -21.77
C TYR A 151 -3.07 8.69 -22.71
N LYS A 152 -2.79 7.40 -22.53
CA LYS A 152 -1.87 6.63 -23.39
C LYS A 152 -2.51 6.09 -24.66
N SER A 153 -3.82 6.22 -24.83
CA SER A 153 -4.62 5.61 -25.91
C SER A 153 -4.36 4.10 -26.06
N ARG A 154 -4.05 3.42 -24.93
CA ARG A 154 -3.69 2.01 -24.88
C ARG A 154 -4.24 1.36 -23.60
N LYS A 155 -4.77 0.13 -23.72
CA LYS A 155 -5.14 -0.69 -22.57
C LYS A 155 -3.91 -1.10 -21.76
N ILE A 156 -4.04 -1.14 -20.44
CA ILE A 156 -3.00 -1.63 -19.54
C ILE A 156 -3.11 -3.15 -19.47
N GLU A 157 -2.05 -3.82 -19.86
CA GLU A 157 -1.84 -5.24 -19.59
C GLU A 157 -1.06 -5.39 -18.28
N ILE A 158 -1.62 -6.16 -17.32
CA ILE A 158 -1.04 -6.28 -15.98
C ILE A 158 0.39 -6.82 -16.01
N ARG A 159 0.71 -7.66 -17.00
CA ARG A 159 2.05 -8.26 -17.17
C ARG A 159 3.13 -7.28 -17.60
N GLU A 160 2.74 -6.14 -18.15
CA GLU A 160 3.67 -5.08 -18.58
C GLU A 160 4.06 -4.13 -17.45
N ILE A 161 3.37 -4.23 -16.28
CA ILE A 161 3.63 -3.32 -15.17
C ILE A 161 4.92 -3.72 -14.46
N ASP A 162 5.99 -3.08 -14.84
CA ASP A 162 7.31 -3.15 -14.22
C ASP A 162 7.69 -1.83 -13.53
N GLU A 163 8.93 -1.68 -13.13
CA GLU A 163 9.44 -0.44 -12.52
C GLU A 163 9.38 0.74 -13.51
N SER A 164 9.74 0.51 -14.76
CA SER A 164 9.72 1.53 -15.81
C SER A 164 8.29 2.02 -16.08
N TRP A 165 7.33 1.10 -16.15
CA TRP A 165 5.93 1.44 -16.30
C TRP A 165 5.44 2.31 -15.14
N ILE A 166 5.78 1.94 -13.89
CA ILE A 166 5.42 2.72 -12.70
C ILE A 166 6.07 4.10 -12.73
N THR A 167 7.29 4.22 -13.23
CA THR A 167 7.97 5.51 -13.41
C THR A 167 7.22 6.42 -14.39
N ASN A 168 6.76 5.88 -15.52
CA ASN A 168 5.94 6.61 -16.50
C ASN A 168 4.56 7.01 -15.92
N PHE A 169 3.92 6.12 -15.17
CA PHE A 169 2.67 6.40 -14.48
C PHE A 169 2.86 7.49 -13.41
N ARG A 170 3.97 7.46 -12.68
CA ARG A 170 4.36 8.51 -11.73
C ARG A 170 4.51 9.87 -12.41
N HIS A 171 5.20 9.91 -13.54
CA HIS A 171 5.36 11.12 -14.32
C HIS A 171 4.00 11.72 -14.74
N TYR A 172 3.09 10.88 -15.27
CA TYR A 172 1.72 11.29 -15.57
C TYR A 172 0.99 11.87 -14.34
N CYS A 173 1.06 11.18 -13.21
CA CYS A 173 0.43 11.65 -11.98
C CYS A 173 0.99 13.00 -11.50
N GLN A 174 2.28 13.28 -11.71
CA GLN A 174 2.92 14.53 -11.34
C GLN A 174 2.62 15.66 -12.31
N THR A 175 2.73 15.40 -13.62
CA THR A 175 2.67 16.44 -14.65
C THR A 175 1.24 16.76 -15.09
N VAL A 176 0.39 15.74 -15.26
CA VAL A 176 -0.98 15.90 -15.75
C VAL A 176 -1.95 16.02 -14.57
N LYS A 177 -1.89 15.11 -13.59
CA LYS A 177 -2.83 15.09 -12.45
C LYS A 177 -2.40 16.01 -11.30
N LYS A 178 -1.17 16.54 -11.33
CA LYS A 178 -0.60 17.44 -10.29
C LYS A 178 -0.68 16.85 -8.88
N HIS A 179 -0.50 15.52 -8.75
CA HIS A 179 -0.55 14.85 -7.46
C HIS A 179 0.64 15.24 -6.59
N GLN A 180 0.36 15.58 -5.34
CA GLN A 180 1.37 15.79 -4.31
C GLN A 180 2.10 14.48 -3.97
N VAL A 181 3.33 14.56 -3.47
CA VAL A 181 4.20 13.42 -3.13
C VAL A 181 3.47 12.36 -2.30
N ASN A 182 2.76 12.76 -1.23
CA ASN A 182 2.05 11.83 -0.35
C ASN A 182 0.85 11.14 -1.04
N THR A 183 0.14 11.85 -1.91
CA THR A 183 -0.97 11.27 -2.69
C THR A 183 -0.44 10.25 -3.69
N LEU A 184 0.63 10.60 -4.40
CA LEU A 184 1.30 9.72 -5.33
C LEU A 184 1.87 8.49 -4.63
N GLY A 185 2.62 8.68 -3.52
CA GLY A 185 3.19 7.57 -2.75
C GLY A 185 2.11 6.59 -2.24
N ARG A 186 0.94 7.11 -1.81
CA ARG A 186 -0.20 6.27 -1.45
C ARG A 186 -0.72 5.47 -2.65
N ASN A 187 -0.90 6.09 -3.81
CA ASN A 187 -1.42 5.42 -4.99
C ASN A 187 -0.46 4.33 -5.50
N ILE A 188 0.86 4.61 -5.52
CA ILE A 188 1.88 3.60 -5.84
C ILE A 188 1.87 2.44 -4.82
N GLY A 189 1.72 2.73 -3.52
CA GLY A 189 1.61 1.71 -2.48
C GLY A 189 0.39 0.79 -2.65
N LEU A 190 -0.77 1.36 -3.02
CA LEU A 190 -1.99 0.60 -3.34
C LEU A 190 -1.80 -0.25 -4.60
N LEU A 191 -1.20 0.32 -5.66
CA LEU A 191 -0.88 -0.40 -6.89
C LEU A 191 0.06 -1.59 -6.61
N LYS A 192 1.14 -1.38 -5.85
CA LYS A 192 2.05 -2.47 -5.46
C LYS A 192 1.34 -3.57 -4.66
N THR A 193 0.38 -3.22 -3.80
CA THR A 193 -0.42 -4.21 -3.07
C THR A 193 -1.28 -5.04 -4.03
N PHE A 194 -1.90 -4.42 -5.01
CA PHE A 194 -2.65 -5.11 -6.07
C PHE A 194 -1.75 -6.00 -6.91
N LEU A 195 -0.59 -5.51 -7.36
CA LEU A 195 0.38 -6.29 -8.14
C LEU A 195 0.96 -7.48 -7.36
N ASN A 196 1.18 -7.34 -6.04
CA ASN A 196 1.56 -8.46 -5.19
C ASN A 196 0.48 -9.55 -5.14
N TYR A 197 -0.81 -9.17 -5.15
CA TYR A 197 -1.90 -10.12 -5.30
C TYR A 197 -1.84 -10.84 -6.66
N CYS A 198 -1.67 -10.09 -7.75
CA CYS A 198 -1.53 -10.64 -9.10
C CYS A 198 -0.34 -11.61 -9.21
N LEU A 199 0.79 -11.29 -8.56
CA LEU A 199 1.95 -12.17 -8.48
C LEU A 199 1.64 -13.46 -7.71
N LYS A 200 0.96 -13.36 -6.55
CA LYS A 200 0.52 -14.52 -5.76
C LYS A 200 -0.44 -15.42 -6.54
N LYS A 201 -1.31 -14.84 -7.36
CA LYS A 201 -2.26 -15.56 -8.24
C LYS A 201 -1.63 -16.06 -9.53
N LYS A 202 -0.36 -15.76 -9.77
CA LYS A 202 0.35 -16.08 -11.02
C LYS A 202 -0.25 -15.43 -12.28
N TYR A 203 -0.95 -14.28 -12.12
CA TYR A 203 -1.39 -13.45 -13.25
C TYR A 203 -0.21 -12.76 -13.90
N ILE A 204 0.81 -12.43 -13.10
CA ILE A 204 2.11 -11.89 -13.53
C ILE A 204 3.24 -12.75 -12.98
N ASN A 205 4.39 -12.75 -13.68
CA ASN A 205 5.60 -13.47 -13.27
C ASN A 205 6.75 -12.49 -12.91
N ASN A 206 6.65 -11.23 -13.35
CA ASN A 206 7.64 -10.20 -13.07
C ASN A 206 7.38 -9.53 -11.72
N SER A 207 8.41 -9.36 -10.93
CA SER A 207 8.37 -8.70 -9.62
C SER A 207 9.12 -7.36 -9.58
N SER A 208 9.66 -6.88 -10.71
CA SER A 208 10.46 -5.63 -10.77
C SER A 208 9.67 -4.38 -10.35
N PHE A 209 8.33 -4.40 -10.40
CA PHE A 209 7.51 -3.33 -9.84
C PHE A 209 7.78 -3.08 -8.34
N LYS A 210 8.37 -4.05 -7.63
CA LYS A 210 8.72 -3.92 -6.21
C LYS A 210 9.85 -2.91 -5.97
N GLU A 211 10.71 -2.71 -6.96
CA GLU A 211 11.83 -1.76 -6.90
C GLU A 211 11.37 -0.29 -6.96
N ALA A 212 10.19 -0.06 -7.53
CA ALA A 212 9.63 1.29 -7.59
C ALA A 212 9.49 1.91 -6.19
N ALA A 213 10.18 3.01 -5.93
CA ALA A 213 10.17 3.70 -4.64
C ALA A 213 8.78 4.23 -4.27
N VAL A 214 8.43 4.18 -2.98
CA VAL A 214 7.22 4.82 -2.42
C VAL A 214 7.65 6.02 -1.60
N ASN A 215 7.75 7.18 -2.25
CA ASN A 215 8.18 8.40 -1.60
C ASN A 215 7.06 8.97 -0.72
N ARG A 216 7.45 9.43 0.46
CA ARG A 216 6.60 10.16 1.39
C ARG A 216 7.39 11.30 2.00
N GLU A 217 6.69 12.36 2.35
CA GLU A 217 7.26 13.49 3.06
C GLU A 217 6.45 13.80 4.32
N VAL A 218 7.12 14.35 5.30
CA VAL A 218 6.49 14.85 6.51
C VAL A 218 5.88 16.21 6.18
N THR A 219 4.57 16.35 6.34
CA THR A 219 3.88 17.62 6.17
C THR A 219 3.90 18.41 7.47
N HIS A 220 4.19 19.71 7.39
CA HIS A 220 4.02 20.62 8.52
C HIS A 220 2.55 20.66 8.93
N GLN A 221 2.31 20.48 10.20
CA GLN A 221 0.97 20.43 10.75
C GLN A 221 0.95 21.21 12.07
N ILE A 222 -0.13 21.96 12.31
CA ILE A 222 -0.29 22.81 13.51
C ILE A 222 -0.68 21.97 14.70
N ALA A 223 -0.08 22.30 15.85
CA ALA A 223 -0.53 21.98 17.20
C ALA A 223 -0.75 23.30 17.94
N LEU A 224 -1.73 23.34 18.82
CA LEU A 224 -2.05 24.47 19.69
C LEU A 224 -1.30 24.30 21.00
N ASN A 225 -0.93 25.41 21.63
CA ASN A 225 -0.48 25.44 23.03
C ASN A 225 -1.65 25.59 24.01
N ASN A 226 -1.37 25.65 25.31
CA ASN A 226 -2.40 25.74 26.35
C ASN A 226 -3.18 27.07 26.27
N GLU A 227 -2.49 28.20 26.02
CA GLU A 227 -3.09 29.52 25.91
C GLU A 227 -4.05 29.59 24.73
N GLU A 228 -3.64 29.05 23.57
CA GLU A 228 -4.45 28.99 22.36
C GLU A 228 -5.70 28.11 22.56
N ILE A 229 -5.60 27.00 23.30
CA ILE A 229 -6.77 26.17 23.66
C ILE A 229 -7.70 26.93 24.58
N GLU A 230 -7.17 27.67 25.54
CA GLU A 230 -7.98 28.46 26.50
C GLU A 230 -8.74 29.59 25.79
N VAL A 231 -8.10 30.30 24.86
CA VAL A 231 -8.77 31.30 24.00
C VAL A 231 -9.98 30.70 23.29
N VAL A 232 -9.83 29.50 22.70
CA VAL A 232 -10.94 28.82 22.04
C VAL A 232 -12.01 28.36 23.06
N ALA A 233 -11.60 27.92 24.24
CA ALA A 233 -12.52 27.45 25.28
C ALA A 233 -13.40 28.58 25.83
N GLN A 234 -12.83 29.78 25.98
CA GLN A 234 -13.50 30.97 26.51
C GLN A 234 -14.31 31.75 25.48
N LEU A 235 -14.23 31.39 24.20
CA LEU A 235 -14.98 32.09 23.16
C LEU A 235 -16.49 32.01 23.43
N ASP A 236 -17.16 33.16 23.54
CA ASP A 236 -18.60 33.19 23.68
C ASP A 236 -19.32 32.80 22.39
N LEU A 237 -19.96 31.66 22.43
CA LEU A 237 -20.78 31.09 21.33
C LEU A 237 -22.21 30.81 21.79
N SER A 238 -22.67 31.45 22.86
CA SER A 238 -24.00 31.27 23.47
C SER A 238 -25.13 31.46 22.46
N GLN A 239 -24.97 32.40 21.54
CA GLN A 239 -25.93 32.72 20.48
C GLN A 239 -25.87 31.75 19.28
N ASN A 240 -24.86 30.83 19.24
CA ASN A 240 -24.69 29.85 18.15
C ASN A 240 -24.43 28.45 18.68
N LYS A 241 -25.48 27.78 19.10
CA LYS A 241 -25.42 26.42 19.67
C LYS A 241 -24.74 25.39 18.79
N ARG A 242 -24.72 25.60 17.46
CA ARG A 242 -24.03 24.75 16.51
C ARG A 242 -22.51 24.89 16.65
N LEU A 243 -22.01 26.10 16.66
CA LEU A 243 -20.56 26.37 16.82
C LEU A 243 -20.11 26.03 18.24
N GLU A 244 -20.91 26.35 19.27
CA GLU A 244 -20.63 25.98 20.66
C GLU A 244 -20.38 24.46 20.79
N ARG A 245 -21.26 23.65 20.22
CA ARG A 245 -21.11 22.18 20.23
C ARG A 245 -19.83 21.73 19.50
N VAL A 246 -19.51 22.31 18.33
CA VAL A 246 -18.30 21.95 17.59
C VAL A 246 -17.03 22.33 18.36
N ARG A 247 -17.01 23.51 19.01
CA ARG A 247 -15.94 23.92 19.92
C ARG A 247 -15.75 22.91 21.03
N ASP A 248 -16.81 22.58 21.76
CA ASP A 248 -16.77 21.68 22.91
C ASP A 248 -16.29 20.28 22.51
N VAL A 249 -16.75 19.75 21.38
CA VAL A 249 -16.27 18.47 20.85
C VAL A 249 -14.80 18.55 20.42
N PHE A 250 -14.34 19.66 19.88
CA PHE A 250 -12.93 19.86 19.58
C PHE A 250 -12.07 19.87 20.85
N LEU A 251 -12.54 20.53 21.90
CA LEU A 251 -11.89 20.55 23.21
C LEU A 251 -11.82 19.15 23.85
N VAL A 252 -12.85 18.32 23.71
CA VAL A 252 -12.77 16.90 24.12
C VAL A 252 -11.58 16.21 23.43
N GLY A 253 -11.36 16.49 22.15
CA GLY A 253 -10.18 15.99 21.44
C GLY A 253 -8.85 16.51 21.99
N CYS A 254 -8.79 17.80 22.39
CA CYS A 254 -7.62 18.40 23.01
C CYS A 254 -7.32 17.83 24.40
N TYR A 255 -8.35 17.44 25.17
CA TYR A 255 -8.19 16.92 26.54
C TYR A 255 -8.02 15.40 26.61
N THR A 256 -8.32 14.67 25.52
CA THR A 256 -8.24 13.19 25.50
C THR A 256 -7.20 12.62 24.54
N GLY A 257 -6.77 13.41 23.56
CA GLY A 257 -5.95 12.93 22.47
C GLY A 257 -6.61 11.87 21.58
N MET A 258 -7.92 11.61 21.72
CA MET A 258 -8.65 10.61 20.92
C MET A 258 -8.70 10.99 19.44
N ARG A 259 -8.95 10.00 18.57
CA ARG A 259 -9.31 10.29 17.17
C ARG A 259 -10.77 10.74 17.08
N PHE A 260 -11.06 11.60 16.12
CA PHE A 260 -12.43 12.09 15.89
C PHE A 260 -13.45 10.95 15.74
N SER A 261 -13.07 9.84 15.10
CA SER A 261 -13.92 8.64 14.97
C SER A 261 -14.26 7.98 16.30
N ASP A 262 -13.42 8.16 17.32
CA ASP A 262 -13.58 7.49 18.62
C ASP A 262 -14.46 8.30 19.58
N PHE A 263 -14.42 9.65 19.52
CA PHE A 263 -15.29 10.52 20.34
C PHE A 263 -16.77 10.15 20.26
N LYS A 264 -17.25 9.92 19.05
CA LYS A 264 -18.66 9.62 18.74
C LYS A 264 -19.19 8.36 19.46
N ARG A 265 -18.29 7.57 20.03
CA ARG A 265 -18.60 6.31 20.67
C ARG A 265 -18.55 6.40 22.20
N VAL A 266 -18.14 7.55 22.74
CA VAL A 266 -18.16 7.80 24.18
C VAL A 266 -19.62 7.89 24.62
N LYS A 267 -19.97 7.05 25.60
CA LYS A 267 -21.27 6.97 26.25
C LYS A 267 -21.07 6.84 27.75
N SER A 268 -22.10 7.11 28.55
CA SER A 268 -22.08 6.92 30.00
C SER A 268 -21.59 5.50 30.38
N SER A 269 -21.99 4.47 29.64
CA SER A 269 -21.55 3.09 29.88
C SER A 269 -20.06 2.84 29.66
N ASN A 270 -19.33 3.77 29.06
CA ASN A 270 -17.87 3.70 28.90
C ASN A 270 -17.09 4.33 30.04
N ILE A 271 -17.79 4.84 31.06
CA ILE A 271 -17.21 5.63 32.13
C ILE A 271 -17.34 4.86 33.43
N SER A 272 -16.21 4.62 34.07
CA SER A 272 -16.08 4.02 35.39
C SER A 272 -14.83 4.54 36.08
N GLU A 273 -14.89 4.74 37.40
CA GLU A 273 -13.74 5.11 38.22
C GLU A 273 -12.95 6.33 37.74
N GLY A 274 -13.63 7.31 37.14
CA GLY A 274 -12.99 8.52 36.61
C GLY A 274 -12.22 8.30 35.30
N LEU A 275 -12.44 7.17 34.60
CA LEU A 275 -11.80 6.82 33.32
C LEU A 275 -12.84 6.67 32.22
N ILE A 276 -12.47 7.08 30.99
CA ILE A 276 -13.16 6.66 29.76
C ILE A 276 -12.48 5.40 29.26
N THR A 277 -13.22 4.30 29.21
CA THR A 277 -12.74 3.02 28.67
C THR A 277 -13.41 2.71 27.33
N ILE A 278 -12.65 2.74 26.24
CA ILE A 278 -13.20 2.57 24.88
C ILE A 278 -12.29 1.72 23.98
N ARG A 279 -12.89 0.86 23.15
CA ARG A 279 -12.16 0.12 22.09
C ARG A 279 -11.95 1.02 20.87
N GLU A 280 -10.74 1.05 20.34
CA GLU A 280 -10.45 1.81 19.11
C GLU A 280 -11.25 1.31 17.90
N VAL A 281 -11.72 2.25 17.05
CA VAL A 281 -12.38 1.91 15.77
C VAL A 281 -11.42 1.25 14.81
N LYS A 282 -10.19 1.76 14.77
CA LYS A 282 -9.16 1.30 13.81
C LYS A 282 -8.52 -0.02 14.23
N ASP A 283 -8.45 -0.27 15.52
CA ASP A 283 -7.88 -1.49 16.09
C ASP A 283 -8.80 -2.04 17.19
N LYS A 284 -9.69 -2.92 16.79
CA LYS A 284 -10.70 -3.50 17.68
C LYS A 284 -10.12 -4.35 18.82
N THR A 285 -8.84 -4.67 18.77
CA THR A 285 -8.16 -5.42 19.83
C THR A 285 -7.65 -4.54 20.95
N LYS A 286 -7.63 -3.20 20.76
CA LYS A 286 -7.06 -2.25 21.70
C LYS A 286 -8.15 -1.48 22.44
N THR A 287 -8.04 -1.49 23.78
CA THR A 287 -8.85 -0.68 24.67
C THR A 287 -8.01 0.51 25.16
N LEU A 288 -8.56 1.71 25.07
CA LEU A 288 -7.97 2.93 25.60
C LEU A 288 -8.60 3.22 26.95
N GLN A 289 -7.79 3.67 27.90
CA GLN A 289 -8.19 4.17 29.19
C GLN A 289 -7.71 5.62 29.31
N ILE A 290 -8.64 6.55 29.44
CA ILE A 290 -8.37 7.97 29.40
C ILE A 290 -8.89 8.60 30.67
N PRO A 291 -8.02 9.20 31.54
CA PRO A 291 -8.45 9.90 32.75
C PRO A 291 -9.34 11.09 32.41
N ILE A 292 -10.40 11.28 33.23
CA ILE A 292 -11.33 12.38 33.09
C ILE A 292 -10.89 13.53 34.02
N THR A 293 -10.38 14.60 33.41
CA THR A 293 -10.07 15.85 34.09
C THR A 293 -11.35 16.69 34.32
N ASP A 294 -11.31 17.67 35.20
CA ASP A 294 -12.48 18.52 35.49
C ASP A 294 -12.97 19.29 34.26
N LYS A 295 -12.05 19.83 33.45
CA LYS A 295 -12.40 20.50 32.18
C LYS A 295 -13.12 19.53 31.19
N LEU A 296 -12.69 18.29 31.11
CA LEU A 296 -13.32 17.27 30.29
C LEU A 296 -14.68 16.87 30.86
N ARG A 297 -14.76 16.68 32.18
CA ARG A 297 -15.98 16.34 32.91
C ARG A 297 -17.09 17.36 32.65
N ALA A 298 -16.81 18.64 32.82
CA ALA A 298 -17.77 19.72 32.61
C ALA A 298 -18.38 19.69 31.19
N ILE A 299 -17.56 19.40 30.15
CA ILE A 299 -18.08 19.28 28.78
C ILE A 299 -18.94 18.02 28.63
N LEU A 300 -18.51 16.87 29.14
CA LEU A 300 -19.27 15.63 29.02
C LEU A 300 -20.60 15.69 29.75
N GLU A 301 -20.65 16.27 30.93
CA GLU A 301 -21.88 16.49 31.72
C GLU A 301 -22.87 17.42 31.00
N LYS A 302 -22.38 18.53 30.40
CA LYS A 302 -23.19 19.44 29.58
C LYS A 302 -23.93 18.72 28.44
N TYR A 303 -23.36 17.64 27.89
CA TYR A 303 -23.99 16.86 26.83
C TYR A 303 -24.53 15.50 27.29
N GLY A 304 -24.74 15.29 28.56
CA GLY A 304 -25.29 14.06 29.12
C GLY A 304 -24.44 12.82 28.79
N TRP A 305 -23.13 12.98 28.76
CA TRP A 305 -22.15 11.93 28.47
C TRP A 305 -22.29 11.31 27.07
N GLN A 306 -22.98 11.98 26.15
CA GLN A 306 -23.16 11.53 24.77
C GLN A 306 -22.94 12.68 23.79
N LEU A 307 -21.81 12.66 23.10
CA LEU A 307 -21.51 13.66 22.09
C LEU A 307 -22.23 13.36 20.78
N GLN A 308 -23.11 14.27 20.35
CA GLN A 308 -23.75 14.21 19.04
C GLN A 308 -22.81 14.83 17.99
N LEU A 309 -22.29 14.02 17.08
CA LEU A 309 -21.37 14.48 16.03
C LEU A 309 -22.06 14.63 14.68
N ILE A 310 -21.68 15.70 14.01
CA ILE A 310 -21.97 15.93 12.58
C ILE A 310 -20.94 15.22 11.70
N SER A 311 -21.09 15.30 10.37
CA SER A 311 -20.08 14.77 9.44
C SER A 311 -18.72 15.47 9.64
N GLU A 312 -17.62 14.74 9.46
CA GLU A 312 -16.27 15.28 9.66
C GLU A 312 -15.99 16.47 8.72
N GLN A 313 -16.58 16.50 7.53
CA GLN A 313 -16.47 17.60 6.60
C GLN A 313 -17.07 18.88 7.16
N LYS A 314 -18.35 18.83 7.60
CA LYS A 314 -19.03 19.98 8.23
C LYS A 314 -18.34 20.41 9.53
N PHE A 315 -17.85 19.43 10.29
CA PHE A 315 -17.10 19.73 11.51
C PHE A 315 -15.85 20.57 11.24
N ARG A 316 -15.09 20.24 10.18
CA ARG A 316 -13.92 21.04 9.77
C ARG A 316 -14.30 22.44 9.27
N GLU A 317 -15.39 22.58 8.55
CA GLU A 317 -15.87 23.90 8.10
C GLU A 317 -16.20 24.79 9.32
N TYR A 318 -16.92 24.26 10.29
CA TYR A 318 -17.27 25.01 11.50
C TYR A 318 -16.07 25.26 12.43
N LEU A 319 -15.10 24.35 12.48
CA LEU A 319 -13.84 24.62 13.17
C LEU A 319 -13.13 25.85 12.60
N LYS A 320 -13.04 25.99 11.31
CA LYS A 320 -12.43 27.17 10.68
C LYS A 320 -13.18 28.45 11.05
N GLU A 321 -14.50 28.40 11.07
CA GLU A 321 -15.34 29.53 11.50
C GLU A 321 -15.05 29.90 12.96
N ILE A 322 -14.99 28.91 13.87
CA ILE A 322 -14.67 29.15 15.30
C ILE A 322 -13.29 29.77 15.45
N PHE A 323 -12.26 29.21 14.82
CA PHE A 323 -10.89 29.71 14.93
C PHE A 323 -10.72 31.09 14.30
N LYS A 324 -11.48 31.41 13.25
CA LYS A 324 -11.55 32.76 12.69
C LYS A 324 -12.17 33.75 13.67
N LEU A 325 -13.28 33.38 14.33
CA LEU A 325 -13.92 34.20 15.37
C LEU A 325 -13.02 34.37 16.60
N ALA A 326 -12.22 33.36 16.94
CA ALA A 326 -11.25 33.40 18.04
C ALA A 326 -9.97 34.19 17.71
N GLY A 327 -9.86 34.80 16.52
CA GLY A 327 -8.75 35.69 16.14
C GLY A 327 -7.52 34.97 15.57
N PHE A 328 -7.57 33.69 15.21
CA PHE A 328 -6.43 32.94 14.63
C PHE A 328 -6.22 33.30 13.16
N THR A 329 -5.91 34.55 12.89
CA THR A 329 -5.77 35.13 11.53
C THR A 329 -4.33 35.25 11.03
N ASP A 330 -3.34 34.98 11.89
CA ASP A 330 -1.92 35.05 11.53
C ASP A 330 -1.63 34.20 10.29
N LEU A 331 -0.83 34.75 9.39
CA LEU A 331 -0.42 34.06 8.18
C LEU A 331 0.62 32.98 8.50
N LYS A 332 0.39 31.79 7.99
CA LYS A 332 1.28 30.63 8.12
C LYS A 332 1.60 30.07 6.73
N ILE A 333 2.82 29.67 6.51
CA ILE A 333 3.23 29.05 5.25
C ILE A 333 2.63 27.65 5.12
N LYS A 334 1.85 27.45 4.05
CA LYS A 334 1.35 26.13 3.65
C LYS A 334 2.12 25.68 2.42
N SER A 335 2.99 24.69 2.60
CA SER A 335 3.75 24.10 1.50
C SER A 335 3.07 22.85 0.92
N LYS A 336 3.18 22.67 -0.38
CA LYS A 336 2.84 21.43 -1.10
C LYS A 336 3.94 21.10 -2.09
N LYS A 337 4.31 19.83 -2.20
CA LYS A 337 5.34 19.37 -3.13
C LYS A 337 4.74 18.48 -4.21
N ILE A 338 5.06 18.83 -5.46
CA ILE A 338 4.70 18.08 -6.65
C ILE A 338 5.99 17.76 -7.40
N GLY A 339 6.35 16.49 -7.48
CA GLY A 339 7.65 16.09 -8.00
C GLY A 339 8.79 16.66 -7.15
N LYS A 340 9.66 17.48 -7.76
CA LYS A 340 10.76 18.19 -7.09
C LYS A 340 10.38 19.64 -6.72
N GLN A 341 9.29 20.17 -7.25
CA GLN A 341 8.87 21.56 -7.03
C GLN A 341 8.09 21.70 -5.73
N VAL A 342 8.44 22.69 -4.93
CA VAL A 342 7.74 23.10 -3.72
C VAL A 342 6.96 24.37 -4.04
N TYR A 343 5.68 24.37 -3.72
CA TYR A 343 4.78 25.51 -3.83
C TYR A 343 4.41 25.95 -2.43
N GLU A 344 4.60 27.22 -2.13
CA GLU A 344 4.31 27.82 -0.83
C GLU A 344 3.26 28.91 -1.00
N ASN A 345 2.26 28.89 -0.15
CA ASN A 345 1.23 29.91 -0.07
C ASN A 345 1.07 30.31 1.40
N GLU A 346 0.93 31.58 1.66
CA GLU A 346 0.49 32.08 2.96
C GLU A 346 -1.01 31.89 3.09
N VAL A 347 -1.42 31.32 4.21
CA VAL A 347 -2.83 31.13 4.55
C VAL A 347 -3.05 31.47 6.02
N PRO A 348 -4.21 32.01 6.39
CA PRO A 348 -4.52 32.25 7.81
C PRO A 348 -4.48 30.94 8.62
N MET A 349 -4.04 31.02 9.88
CA MET A 349 -3.89 29.86 10.76
C MET A 349 -5.18 29.03 10.87
N TYR A 350 -6.35 29.67 10.93
CA TYR A 350 -7.63 28.98 10.98
C TYR A 350 -7.88 28.03 9.80
N GLU A 351 -7.31 28.30 8.62
CA GLU A 351 -7.42 27.43 7.44
C GLU A 351 -6.65 26.10 7.59
N LEU A 352 -5.70 26.03 8.50
CA LEU A 352 -4.86 24.85 8.76
C LEU A 352 -5.41 23.97 9.86
N ILE A 353 -6.40 24.46 10.61
CA ILE A 353 -7.04 23.73 11.72
C ILE A 353 -7.87 22.56 11.17
N SER A 354 -7.76 21.43 11.83
CA SER A 354 -8.47 20.19 11.49
C SER A 354 -8.84 19.38 12.74
N THR A 355 -9.66 18.34 12.56
CA THR A 355 -9.96 17.38 13.64
C THR A 355 -8.71 16.76 14.25
N HIS A 356 -7.66 16.60 13.48
CA HIS A 356 -6.37 16.04 13.93
C HIS A 356 -5.54 17.06 14.74
N THR A 357 -5.81 18.35 14.60
CA THR A 357 -5.13 19.40 15.38
C THR A 357 -5.33 19.17 16.85
N ALA A 358 -6.54 18.87 17.31
CA ALA A 358 -6.84 18.56 18.71
C ALA A 358 -5.92 17.48 19.30
N ARG A 359 -5.82 16.35 18.60
CA ARG A 359 -4.97 15.24 19.03
C ARG A 359 -3.47 15.58 19.03
N ARG A 360 -3.03 16.41 18.06
CA ARG A 360 -1.64 16.90 18.04
C ARG A 360 -1.36 17.80 19.22
N SER A 361 -2.24 18.75 19.47
CA SER A 361 -2.14 19.65 20.61
C SER A 361 -2.01 18.88 21.92
N PHE A 362 -2.87 17.88 22.13
CA PHE A 362 -2.75 16.99 23.30
C PHE A 362 -1.36 16.36 23.41
N ILE A 363 -0.87 15.75 22.34
CA ILE A 363 0.44 15.08 22.34
C ILE A 363 1.59 16.07 22.58
N THR A 364 1.56 17.21 21.89
CA THR A 364 2.61 18.24 22.01
C THR A 364 2.63 18.83 23.42
N ILE A 365 1.48 19.19 23.98
CA ILE A 365 1.37 19.72 25.33
C ILE A 365 1.90 18.72 26.35
N MET A 366 1.45 17.46 26.30
CA MET A 366 1.88 16.41 27.22
C MET A 366 3.40 16.16 27.15
N LEU A 367 3.99 16.17 25.94
CA LEU A 367 5.43 16.01 25.77
C LEU A 367 6.21 17.22 26.29
N ASN A 368 5.73 18.44 26.02
CA ASN A 368 6.34 19.67 26.54
C ASN A 368 6.24 19.76 28.08
N SER A 369 5.23 19.10 28.68
CA SER A 369 5.10 18.97 30.14
C SER A 369 5.94 17.81 30.73
N GLY A 370 6.84 17.20 29.96
CA GLY A 370 7.74 16.15 30.44
C GLY A 370 7.09 14.77 30.61
N VAL A 371 5.83 14.58 30.16
CA VAL A 371 5.17 13.26 30.29
C VAL A 371 5.84 12.24 29.38
N PRO A 372 6.22 11.05 29.89
CA PRO A 372 6.89 10.03 29.09
C PRO A 372 6.08 9.63 27.85
N ALA A 373 6.73 9.59 26.70
CA ALA A 373 6.11 9.26 25.41
C ALA A 373 5.30 7.95 25.44
N LYS A 374 5.78 6.93 26.18
CA LYS A 374 5.08 5.65 26.34
C LYS A 374 3.72 5.80 27.05
N ALA A 375 3.64 6.67 28.06
CA ALA A 375 2.40 6.97 28.74
C ALA A 375 1.39 7.67 27.82
N ILE A 376 1.85 8.68 27.05
CA ILE A 376 1.01 9.37 26.07
C ILE A 376 0.54 8.40 24.96
N MET A 377 1.42 7.51 24.52
CA MET A 377 1.07 6.49 23.52
C MET A 377 0.01 5.51 24.02
N SER A 378 -0.02 5.18 25.32
CA SER A 378 -1.06 4.32 25.90
C SER A 378 -2.43 4.99 25.87
N ILE A 379 -2.49 6.28 26.20
CA ILE A 379 -3.73 7.10 26.15
C ILE A 379 -4.21 7.28 24.71
N THR A 380 -3.29 7.64 23.82
CA THR A 380 -3.62 7.97 22.43
C THR A 380 -3.74 6.76 21.51
N GLY A 381 -3.31 5.58 21.94
CA GLY A 381 -3.37 4.35 21.14
C GLY A 381 -2.30 4.23 20.02
N HIS A 382 -1.19 4.94 20.10
CA HIS A 382 -0.11 4.76 19.12
C HIS A 382 0.64 3.44 19.31
N LYS A 383 0.85 2.69 18.22
CA LYS A 383 1.62 1.44 18.22
C LYS A 383 3.10 1.64 17.85
N SER A 384 3.39 2.68 17.08
CA SER A 384 4.72 2.94 16.54
C SER A 384 5.24 4.26 17.08
N ILE A 385 6.42 4.21 17.68
CA ILE A 385 7.13 5.41 18.17
C ILE A 385 7.46 6.36 16.99
N ASN A 386 7.83 5.82 15.83
CA ASN A 386 8.13 6.62 14.64
C ASN A 386 6.91 7.44 14.19
N ASN A 387 5.71 6.83 14.20
CA ASN A 387 4.48 7.55 13.88
C ASN A 387 4.09 8.56 14.95
N PHE A 388 4.44 8.30 16.21
CA PHE A 388 4.18 9.18 17.34
C PHE A 388 5.11 10.41 17.30
N GLN A 389 6.39 10.24 17.02
CA GLN A 389 7.38 11.32 16.92
C GLN A 389 7.04 12.35 15.82
N LEU A 390 6.24 11.99 14.81
CA LEU A 390 5.77 12.95 13.80
C LEU A 390 4.87 14.06 14.38
N TYR A 391 4.34 13.86 15.58
CA TYR A 391 3.48 14.84 16.26
C TYR A 391 4.27 15.82 17.13
N TYR A 392 5.54 15.55 17.42
CA TYR A 392 6.33 16.35 18.35
C TYR A 392 7.47 17.07 17.65
N LYS A 393 7.50 18.39 17.86
CA LYS A 393 8.63 19.26 17.53
C LYS A 393 8.84 20.18 18.74
N PRO A 394 9.84 19.91 19.58
CA PRO A 394 10.13 20.78 20.70
C PRO A 394 10.53 22.16 20.21
N THR A 395 10.07 23.20 20.91
CA THR A 395 10.55 24.57 20.74
C THR A 395 11.91 24.76 21.44
N ASN A 396 12.62 25.81 21.08
CA ASN A 396 13.89 26.15 21.80
C ASN A 396 13.64 26.36 23.28
N ASP A 397 12.54 27.04 23.65
CA ASP A 397 12.17 27.26 25.03
C ASP A 397 11.92 25.94 25.78
N THR A 398 11.24 24.99 25.14
CA THR A 398 11.03 23.65 25.70
C THR A 398 12.37 22.92 25.91
N LEU A 399 13.29 23.02 24.94
CA LEU A 399 14.61 22.39 25.07
C LEU A 399 15.45 23.05 26.18
N SER A 400 15.44 24.39 26.26
CA SER A 400 16.10 25.11 27.36
C SER A 400 15.53 24.69 28.70
N GLY A 401 14.21 24.72 28.86
CA GLY A 401 13.57 24.31 30.12
C GLY A 401 13.88 22.87 30.56
N PHE A 402 14.05 21.94 29.62
CA PHE A 402 14.50 20.58 29.97
C PHE A 402 15.98 20.54 30.39
N MET A 403 16.81 21.35 29.76
CA MET A 403 18.22 21.45 30.16
C MET A 403 18.36 22.04 31.56
N ASP A 404 17.65 23.15 31.84
CA ASP A 404 17.64 23.81 33.14
C ASP A 404 17.12 22.85 34.24
N GLN A 405 16.05 22.10 33.97
CA GLN A 405 15.46 21.15 34.91
C GLN A 405 16.42 19.99 35.30
N VAL A 406 17.39 19.67 34.46
CA VAL A 406 18.35 18.56 34.69
C VAL A 406 19.68 19.05 35.25
N TRP A 407 20.12 20.26 34.87
CA TRP A 407 21.46 20.76 35.14
C TRP A 407 21.54 21.93 36.10
N GLU A 408 20.42 22.54 36.47
CA GLU A 408 20.24 23.47 37.56
C GLU A 408 19.54 22.82 38.78
#